data_feaa515d4eac9e1e415c45ac805516e5
#
_entry.id   feaa515d4eac9e1e415c45ac805516e5
#
_cell.length_a   1.000
_cell.length_b   1.000
_cell.length_c   1.000
_cell.angle_alpha   90.00
_cell.angle_beta   90.00
_cell.angle_gamma   90.00
#
_symmetry.space_group_name_H-M   'P 1'
#
loop_
_entity.id
_entity.type
_entity.pdbx_description
1 polymer ?
#
loop_
_entity_poly.entity_id
_entity_poly.type
_entity_poly.pdbx_seq_one_letter_code
_entity_poly.pdbx_strand_id
1 'polypeptide(L)'
;MRLLDRLDRELGEGAGLIVILDYDGTLTPLVSSPGAAFLAPSVRANLARLAGSHRARLAILSGRGLADLRARVALDGVLYGGCHGLEIAGRRLRFRHPLAQRAGVAATARALAATLPSVPGALLECKGLVVSLHYRHVVPSRRGAVREIAERVLSRRPDLLLVAGHLVFDFLPRVGWHKGTAARWMVSRLVRTLPARRAVVVYAGDDASDEMAFAALRGRALTIHVGAKPTVAEYRVSGVRDVQALVRRMASAMAS
;
A
#
# COMPACT_ATOMS: atom_id res chain seq x y z
N MET A 1 14.47 22.43 -1.21
CA MET A 1 15.36 21.52 -0.46
C MET A 1 15.16 20.11 -0.99
N ARG A 2 16.22 19.37 -1.28
CA ARG A 2 16.12 17.99 -1.79
C ARG A 2 15.63 17.05 -0.69
N LEU A 3 14.95 15.97 -1.07
CA LEU A 3 14.40 14.97 -0.13
C LEU A 3 15.47 14.45 0.84
N LEU A 4 16.63 14.07 0.32
CA LEU A 4 17.71 13.50 1.12
C LEU A 4 18.28 14.49 2.13
N ASP A 5 18.51 15.75 1.71
CA ASP A 5 19.02 16.81 2.59
C ASP A 5 18.07 17.08 3.76
N ARG A 6 16.77 17.04 3.49
CA ARG A 6 15.76 17.22 4.54
C ARG A 6 15.71 16.03 5.48
N LEU A 7 15.71 14.80 4.93
CA LEU A 7 15.71 13.58 5.73
C LEU A 7 16.92 13.52 6.66
N ASP A 8 18.13 13.77 6.14
CA ASP A 8 19.36 13.72 6.93
C ASP A 8 19.38 14.74 8.05
N ARG A 9 18.98 15.99 7.75
CA ARG A 9 18.89 17.03 8.76
C ARG A 9 17.91 16.63 9.87
N GLU A 10 16.71 16.19 9.52
CA GLU A 10 15.69 15.86 10.49
C GLU A 10 16.06 14.63 11.34
N LEU A 11 16.77 13.64 10.77
CA LEU A 11 17.25 12.48 11.50
C LEU A 11 18.51 12.77 12.34
N GLY A 12 19.39 13.67 11.87
CA GLY A 12 20.58 14.13 12.59
C GLY A 12 20.26 14.83 13.93
N GLU A 13 19.06 15.39 14.08
CA GLU A 13 18.57 16.00 15.32
C GLU A 13 18.06 14.96 16.35
N GLY A 14 18.35 13.68 16.17
CA GLY A 14 17.95 12.62 17.11
C GLY A 14 16.47 12.21 17.02
N ALA A 15 15.78 12.59 15.97
CA ALA A 15 14.39 12.21 15.75
C ALA A 15 14.23 10.69 15.56
N GLY A 16 13.09 10.14 15.98
CA GLY A 16 12.66 8.82 15.58
C GLY A 16 12.16 8.81 14.13
N LEU A 17 12.06 7.65 13.53
CA LEU A 17 11.64 7.47 12.15
C LEU A 17 10.43 6.55 12.06
N ILE A 18 9.38 6.99 11.35
CA ILE A 18 8.25 6.14 10.94
C ILE A 18 8.25 6.05 9.43
N VAL A 19 8.38 4.84 8.90
CA VAL A 19 8.38 4.57 7.46
C VAL A 19 7.15 3.77 7.12
N ILE A 20 6.32 4.27 6.21
CA ILE A 20 5.17 3.57 5.64
C ILE A 20 5.40 3.45 4.14
N LEU A 21 5.43 2.24 3.63
CA LEU A 21 5.72 1.96 2.22
C LEU A 21 4.57 1.16 1.61
N ASP A 22 4.17 1.52 0.40
CA ASP A 22 3.41 0.62 -0.44
C ASP A 22 4.31 -0.52 -0.94
N TYR A 23 3.70 -1.59 -1.47
CA TYR A 23 4.43 -2.79 -1.87
C TYR A 23 4.67 -2.87 -3.38
N ASP A 24 3.59 -2.97 -4.16
CA ASP A 24 3.66 -3.16 -5.61
C ASP A 24 3.90 -1.85 -6.34
N GLY A 25 4.92 -1.75 -7.17
CA GLY A 25 5.32 -0.49 -7.83
C GLY A 25 6.19 0.42 -6.97
N THR A 26 6.29 0.12 -5.68
CA THR A 26 7.06 0.90 -4.69
C THR A 26 8.25 0.13 -4.14
N LEU A 27 8.04 -0.96 -3.42
CA LEU A 27 9.12 -1.84 -2.93
C LEU A 27 9.54 -2.89 -3.94
N THR A 28 8.59 -3.34 -4.76
CA THR A 28 8.80 -4.31 -5.84
C THR A 28 8.35 -3.73 -7.17
N PRO A 29 8.99 -4.09 -8.29
CA PRO A 29 8.47 -3.73 -9.61
C PRO A 29 7.07 -4.26 -9.82
N LEU A 30 6.28 -3.55 -10.65
CA LEU A 30 5.03 -4.08 -11.17
C LEU A 30 5.32 -5.28 -12.08
N VAL A 31 4.74 -6.42 -11.77
CA VAL A 31 4.95 -7.69 -12.49
C VAL A 31 3.68 -8.14 -13.20
N SER A 32 3.82 -9.06 -14.16
CA SER A 32 2.68 -9.57 -14.94
C SER A 32 1.69 -10.39 -14.10
N SER A 33 2.18 -11.11 -13.10
CA SER A 33 1.35 -11.89 -12.17
C SER A 33 1.54 -11.40 -10.73
N PRO A 34 0.49 -11.17 -9.96
CA PRO A 34 0.59 -10.78 -8.55
C PRO A 34 1.46 -11.74 -7.73
N GLY A 35 1.48 -13.03 -8.11
CA GLY A 35 2.32 -14.07 -7.49
C GLY A 35 3.82 -13.87 -7.66
N ALA A 36 4.27 -13.17 -8.69
CA ALA A 36 5.69 -13.00 -9.03
C ALA A 36 6.37 -11.78 -8.37
N ALA A 37 5.65 -10.96 -7.60
CA ALA A 37 6.23 -9.80 -6.90
C ALA A 37 6.96 -10.26 -5.63
N PHE A 38 8.27 -10.37 -5.68
CA PHE A 38 9.11 -10.73 -4.54
C PHE A 38 10.05 -9.59 -4.15
N LEU A 39 10.28 -9.44 -2.85
CA LEU A 39 11.31 -8.54 -2.34
C LEU A 39 12.70 -9.07 -2.68
N ALA A 40 13.55 -8.23 -3.25
CA ALA A 40 14.97 -8.57 -3.39
C ALA A 40 15.60 -8.80 -2.00
N PRO A 41 16.52 -9.77 -1.84
CA PRO A 41 17.15 -10.08 -0.55
C PRO A 41 17.79 -8.86 0.12
N SER A 42 18.45 -7.99 -0.65
CA SER A 42 19.07 -6.76 -0.14
C SER A 42 18.05 -5.75 0.41
N VAL A 43 16.88 -5.64 -0.25
CA VAL A 43 15.78 -4.78 0.23
C VAL A 43 15.21 -5.33 1.53
N ARG A 44 14.96 -6.65 1.57
CA ARG A 44 14.48 -7.33 2.79
C ARG A 44 15.45 -7.12 3.96
N ALA A 45 16.76 -7.24 3.75
CA ALA A 45 17.77 -7.00 4.78
C ALA A 45 17.71 -5.57 5.33
N ASN A 46 17.58 -4.55 4.47
CA ASN A 46 17.46 -3.16 4.91
C ASN A 46 16.14 -2.88 5.65
N LEU A 47 15.03 -3.48 5.21
CA LEU A 47 13.75 -3.40 5.93
C LEU A 47 13.84 -4.08 7.30
N ALA A 48 14.55 -5.23 7.40
CA ALA A 48 14.78 -5.92 8.68
C ALA A 48 15.60 -5.04 9.65
N ARG A 49 16.64 -4.34 9.16
CA ARG A 49 17.42 -3.39 9.97
C ARG A 49 16.53 -2.24 10.49
N LEU A 50 15.66 -1.68 9.64
CA LEU A 50 14.69 -0.66 10.06
C LEU A 50 13.71 -1.19 11.11
N ALA A 51 13.16 -2.40 10.88
CA ALA A 51 12.21 -3.01 11.80
C ALA A 51 12.82 -3.36 13.16
N GLY A 52 14.11 -3.70 13.19
CA GLY A 52 14.88 -4.02 14.39
C GLY A 52 15.40 -2.79 15.16
N SER A 53 15.42 -1.60 14.53
CA SER A 53 15.92 -0.39 15.21
C SER A 53 14.96 0.07 16.31
N HIS A 54 15.51 0.43 17.47
CA HIS A 54 14.71 1.03 18.55
C HIS A 54 14.18 2.42 18.18
N ARG A 55 14.87 3.16 17.30
CA ARG A 55 14.51 4.52 16.83
C ARG A 55 13.63 4.52 15.60
N ALA A 56 13.34 3.38 14.96
CA ALA A 56 12.51 3.32 13.77
C ALA A 56 11.25 2.46 13.96
N ARG A 57 10.22 2.77 13.18
CA ARG A 57 9.01 1.97 13.03
C ARG A 57 8.69 1.80 11.56
N LEU A 58 8.55 0.56 11.14
CA LEU A 58 8.25 0.20 9.76
C LEU A 58 6.82 -0.28 9.64
N ALA A 59 6.12 0.22 8.64
CA ALA A 59 4.83 -0.27 8.20
C ALA A 59 4.81 -0.50 6.68
N ILE A 60 4.02 -1.46 6.23
CA ILE A 60 3.77 -1.70 4.81
C ILE A 60 2.25 -1.70 4.61
N LEU A 61 1.77 -0.85 3.68
CA LEU A 61 0.34 -0.62 3.45
C LEU A 61 0.01 -0.84 1.97
N SER A 62 -0.75 -1.89 1.67
CA SER A 62 -0.97 -2.36 0.30
C SER A 62 -2.43 -2.71 0.02
N GLY A 63 -2.82 -2.73 -1.26
CA GLY A 63 -4.07 -3.32 -1.74
C GLY A 63 -4.10 -4.85 -1.70
N ARG A 64 -2.97 -5.51 -1.41
CA ARG A 64 -2.89 -6.96 -1.21
C ARG A 64 -3.67 -7.42 0.01
N GLY A 65 -4.13 -8.68 0.01
CA GLY A 65 -4.63 -9.31 1.22
C GLY A 65 -3.57 -9.37 2.32
N LEU A 66 -3.98 -9.19 3.57
CA LEU A 66 -3.05 -9.11 4.71
C LEU A 66 -2.15 -10.35 4.85
N ALA A 67 -2.72 -11.55 4.65
CA ALA A 67 -1.96 -12.81 4.75
C ALA A 67 -0.90 -12.92 3.64
N ASP A 68 -1.25 -12.59 2.40
CA ASP A 68 -0.33 -12.58 1.25
C ASP A 68 0.80 -11.56 1.46
N LEU A 69 0.45 -10.34 1.88
CA LEU A 69 1.44 -9.29 2.15
C LEU A 69 2.46 -9.73 3.22
N ARG A 70 1.97 -10.31 4.32
CA ARG A 70 2.84 -10.82 5.40
C ARG A 70 3.76 -11.95 4.93
N ALA A 71 3.23 -12.89 4.14
CA ALA A 71 4.03 -13.99 3.61
C ALA A 71 5.14 -13.50 2.67
N ARG A 72 4.87 -12.47 1.85
CA ARG A 72 5.85 -11.91 0.90
C ARG A 72 6.96 -11.13 1.58
N VAL A 73 6.62 -10.31 2.54
CA VAL A 73 7.61 -9.50 3.27
C VAL A 73 8.34 -10.35 4.30
N ALA A 74 7.64 -11.18 5.04
CA ALA A 74 8.15 -12.14 6.03
C ALA A 74 9.18 -11.54 7.01
N LEU A 75 8.80 -10.41 7.63
CA LEU A 75 9.62 -9.73 8.65
C LEU A 75 8.80 -9.52 9.92
N ASP A 76 9.45 -9.77 11.05
CA ASP A 76 8.91 -9.39 12.36
C ASP A 76 9.11 -7.89 12.62
N GLY A 77 8.39 -7.36 13.61
CA GLY A 77 8.51 -5.95 13.98
C GLY A 77 7.87 -4.96 12.99
N VAL A 78 7.24 -5.43 11.93
CA VAL A 78 6.54 -4.61 10.91
C VAL A 78 5.04 -4.54 11.21
N LEU A 79 4.44 -3.37 10.97
CA LEU A 79 2.99 -3.20 10.97
C LEU A 79 2.47 -3.32 9.54
N TYR A 80 1.68 -4.35 9.26
CA TYR A 80 1.15 -4.64 7.94
C TYR A 80 -0.29 -4.15 7.80
N GLY A 81 -0.60 -3.42 6.75
CA GLY A 81 -1.94 -3.05 6.32
C GLY A 81 -2.28 -3.69 4.99
N GLY A 82 -3.21 -4.64 5.01
CA GLY A 82 -3.74 -5.28 3.81
C GLY A 82 -5.11 -4.71 3.41
N CYS A 83 -5.57 -5.03 2.19
CA CYS A 83 -6.85 -4.57 1.66
C CYS A 83 -7.02 -3.04 1.80
N HIS A 84 -6.04 -2.26 1.37
CA HIS A 84 -5.99 -0.79 1.52
C HIS A 84 -6.09 -0.31 2.99
N GLY A 85 -5.66 -1.15 3.94
CA GLY A 85 -5.69 -0.86 5.37
C GLY A 85 -7.01 -1.23 6.07
N LEU A 86 -7.93 -1.92 5.41
CA LEU A 86 -9.13 -2.48 6.06
C LEU A 86 -8.78 -3.55 7.10
N GLU A 87 -7.65 -4.21 6.93
CA GLU A 87 -7.05 -5.11 7.92
C GLU A 87 -5.61 -4.66 8.21
N ILE A 88 -5.29 -4.46 9.49
CA ILE A 88 -3.94 -4.08 9.94
C ILE A 88 -3.52 -5.03 11.06
N ALA A 89 -2.29 -5.59 10.98
CA ALA A 89 -1.75 -6.44 12.04
C ALA A 89 -0.23 -6.36 12.11
N GLY A 90 0.32 -6.57 13.31
CA GLY A 90 1.75 -6.60 13.62
C GLY A 90 2.07 -5.75 14.85
N ARG A 91 3.28 -5.95 15.42
CA ARG A 91 3.74 -5.20 16.60
C ARG A 91 2.71 -5.16 17.75
N ARG A 92 2.04 -6.28 18.04
CA ARG A 92 0.96 -6.42 19.06
C ARG A 92 -0.27 -5.55 18.77
N LEU A 93 -0.40 -4.96 17.57
CA LEU A 93 -1.57 -4.23 17.11
C LEU A 93 -2.38 -5.10 16.16
N ARG A 94 -3.71 -5.03 16.31
CA ARG A 94 -4.66 -5.62 15.36
C ARG A 94 -5.80 -4.64 15.15
N PHE A 95 -6.17 -4.45 13.90
CA PHE A 95 -7.32 -3.68 13.50
C PHE A 95 -7.98 -4.36 12.31
N ARG A 96 -9.29 -4.41 12.33
CA ARG A 96 -10.14 -4.73 11.19
C ARG A 96 -11.28 -3.74 11.21
N HIS A 97 -11.55 -3.15 10.07
CA HIS A 97 -12.64 -2.18 10.00
C HIS A 97 -13.98 -2.87 10.34
N PRO A 98 -14.74 -2.41 11.34
CA PRO A 98 -15.90 -3.14 11.87
C PRO A 98 -17.02 -3.32 10.84
N LEU A 99 -17.17 -2.37 9.91
CA LEU A 99 -18.18 -2.42 8.85
C LEU A 99 -17.71 -3.18 7.59
N ALA A 100 -16.46 -3.64 7.53
CA ALA A 100 -15.96 -4.39 6.38
C ALA A 100 -16.38 -5.87 6.51
N GLN A 101 -17.42 -6.27 5.78
CA GLN A 101 -18.00 -7.59 5.84
C GLN A 101 -17.55 -8.47 4.66
N ARG A 102 -17.17 -9.72 4.94
CA ARG A 102 -16.79 -10.71 3.93
C ARG A 102 -17.94 -11.15 3.04
N ALA A 103 -19.17 -11.19 3.57
CA ALA A 103 -20.35 -11.65 2.83
C ALA A 103 -20.62 -10.80 1.58
N GLY A 104 -20.50 -9.48 1.69
CA GLY A 104 -20.63 -8.58 0.56
C GLY A 104 -19.57 -8.79 -0.53
N VAL A 105 -18.33 -9.05 -0.10
CA VAL A 105 -17.21 -9.35 -0.98
C VAL A 105 -17.44 -10.66 -1.75
N ALA A 106 -17.88 -11.72 -1.06
CA ALA A 106 -18.19 -13.00 -1.70
C ALA A 106 -19.33 -12.91 -2.73
N ALA A 107 -20.37 -12.12 -2.44
CA ALA A 107 -21.47 -11.88 -3.38
C ALA A 107 -20.96 -11.13 -4.63
N THR A 108 -20.09 -10.14 -4.46
CA THR A 108 -19.47 -9.40 -5.57
C THR A 108 -18.59 -10.30 -6.43
N ALA A 109 -17.79 -11.17 -5.80
CA ALA A 109 -16.97 -12.13 -6.52
C ALA A 109 -17.81 -13.07 -7.39
N ARG A 110 -18.95 -13.58 -6.87
CA ARG A 110 -19.88 -14.40 -7.66
C ARG A 110 -20.48 -13.64 -8.83
N ALA A 111 -20.92 -12.40 -8.61
CA ALA A 111 -21.49 -11.57 -9.66
C ALA A 111 -20.49 -11.28 -10.79
N LEU A 112 -19.24 -10.98 -10.44
CA LEU A 112 -18.16 -10.80 -11.41
C LEU A 112 -17.83 -12.11 -12.13
N ALA A 113 -17.72 -13.23 -11.42
CA ALA A 113 -17.38 -14.54 -11.97
C ALA A 113 -18.40 -14.96 -13.06
N ALA A 114 -19.66 -14.65 -12.89
CA ALA A 114 -20.71 -14.96 -13.88
C ALA A 114 -20.51 -14.20 -15.21
N THR A 115 -19.79 -13.08 -15.23
CA THR A 115 -19.55 -12.27 -16.43
C THR A 115 -18.17 -12.47 -17.04
N LEU A 116 -17.23 -13.08 -16.32
CA LEU A 116 -15.84 -13.26 -16.78
C LEU A 116 -15.67 -14.10 -18.05
N PRO A 117 -16.46 -15.17 -18.32
CA PRO A 117 -16.31 -15.94 -19.55
C PRO A 117 -16.40 -15.09 -20.83
N SER A 118 -17.03 -13.92 -20.76
CA SER A 118 -17.13 -12.99 -21.88
C SER A 118 -15.83 -12.19 -22.15
N VAL A 119 -14.86 -12.21 -21.24
CA VAL A 119 -13.62 -11.41 -21.32
C VAL A 119 -12.41 -12.27 -21.04
N PRO A 120 -11.87 -12.99 -22.06
CA PRO A 120 -10.64 -13.78 -21.91
C PRO A 120 -9.46 -12.94 -21.39
N GLY A 121 -8.71 -13.47 -20.44
CA GLY A 121 -7.58 -12.80 -19.82
C GLY A 121 -7.93 -11.98 -18.57
N ALA A 122 -9.21 -11.81 -18.23
CA ALA A 122 -9.62 -11.24 -16.96
C ALA A 122 -9.51 -12.29 -15.84
N LEU A 123 -9.03 -11.86 -14.67
CA LEU A 123 -8.82 -12.74 -13.51
C LEU A 123 -9.40 -12.09 -12.25
N LEU A 124 -10.14 -12.88 -11.47
CA LEU A 124 -10.63 -12.47 -10.15
C LEU A 124 -9.71 -12.97 -9.04
N GLU A 125 -9.45 -12.09 -8.09
CA GLU A 125 -8.75 -12.41 -6.85
C GLU A 125 -9.60 -11.95 -5.65
N CYS A 126 -9.94 -12.90 -4.75
CA CYS A 126 -10.63 -12.60 -3.50
C CYS A 126 -9.61 -12.43 -2.37
N LYS A 127 -9.47 -11.21 -1.86
CA LYS A 127 -8.50 -10.84 -0.80
C LYS A 127 -9.14 -10.77 0.60
N GLY A 128 -10.24 -11.45 0.80
CA GLY A 128 -10.98 -11.45 2.07
C GLY A 128 -11.96 -10.29 2.21
N LEU A 129 -11.51 -9.05 2.25
CA LEU A 129 -12.35 -7.83 2.34
C LEU A 129 -12.42 -7.03 1.04
N VAL A 130 -11.73 -7.46 -0.01
CA VAL A 130 -11.65 -6.83 -1.31
C VAL A 130 -11.73 -7.89 -2.39
N VAL A 131 -12.40 -7.57 -3.50
CA VAL A 131 -12.33 -8.35 -4.75
C VAL A 131 -11.57 -7.53 -5.76
N SER A 132 -10.54 -8.12 -6.37
CA SER A 132 -9.78 -7.51 -7.44
C SER A 132 -10.11 -8.16 -8.77
N LEU A 133 -10.46 -7.34 -9.76
CA LEU A 133 -10.63 -7.74 -11.14
C LEU A 133 -9.39 -7.29 -11.94
N HIS A 134 -8.47 -8.21 -12.13
CA HIS A 134 -7.26 -7.99 -12.91
C HIS A 134 -7.56 -8.13 -14.41
N TYR A 135 -7.12 -7.18 -15.21
CA TYR A 135 -7.32 -7.19 -16.66
C TYR A 135 -6.03 -6.94 -17.46
N ARG A 136 -4.89 -7.22 -16.84
CA ARG A 136 -3.57 -7.07 -17.47
C ARG A 136 -3.40 -7.95 -18.70
N HIS A 137 -3.93 -9.17 -18.65
CA HIS A 137 -3.87 -10.14 -19.75
C HIS A 137 -5.03 -10.00 -20.76
N VAL A 138 -5.94 -9.08 -20.53
CA VAL A 138 -6.98 -8.73 -21.49
C VAL A 138 -6.38 -7.88 -22.60
N VAL A 139 -6.64 -8.28 -23.85
CA VAL A 139 -6.19 -7.53 -25.02
C VAL A 139 -6.66 -6.07 -24.98
N PRO A 140 -5.83 -5.09 -25.36
CA PRO A 140 -6.15 -3.66 -25.19
C PRO A 140 -7.52 -3.25 -25.72
N SER A 141 -7.93 -3.78 -26.88
CA SER A 141 -9.23 -3.50 -27.50
C SER A 141 -10.45 -3.96 -26.70
N ARG A 142 -10.30 -4.90 -25.75
CA ARG A 142 -11.38 -5.41 -24.88
C ARG A 142 -11.34 -4.87 -23.46
N ARG A 143 -10.37 -4.03 -23.10
CA ARG A 143 -10.29 -3.46 -21.74
C ARG A 143 -11.47 -2.55 -21.39
N GLY A 144 -12.09 -1.91 -22.39
CA GLY A 144 -13.34 -1.16 -22.20
C GLY A 144 -14.47 -2.03 -21.64
N ALA A 145 -14.64 -3.24 -22.18
CA ALA A 145 -15.64 -4.19 -21.69
C ALA A 145 -15.43 -4.59 -20.22
N VAL A 146 -14.18 -4.68 -19.76
CA VAL A 146 -13.88 -4.93 -18.32
C VAL A 146 -14.39 -3.79 -17.45
N ARG A 147 -14.20 -2.54 -17.89
CA ARG A 147 -14.70 -1.36 -17.18
C ARG A 147 -16.22 -1.37 -17.11
N GLU A 148 -16.90 -1.62 -18.22
CA GLU A 148 -18.37 -1.71 -18.29
C GLU A 148 -18.92 -2.79 -17.34
N ILE A 149 -18.26 -3.96 -17.26
CA ILE A 149 -18.62 -5.02 -16.33
C ILE A 149 -18.45 -4.54 -14.88
N ALA A 150 -17.33 -3.89 -14.57
CA ALA A 150 -17.05 -3.37 -13.24
C ALA A 150 -18.10 -2.33 -12.82
N GLU A 151 -18.43 -1.39 -13.69
CA GLU A 151 -19.43 -0.34 -13.46
C GLU A 151 -20.85 -0.92 -13.30
N ARG A 152 -21.22 -1.92 -14.12
CA ARG A 152 -22.52 -2.63 -14.00
C ARG A 152 -22.65 -3.38 -12.68
N VAL A 153 -21.60 -4.02 -12.21
CA VAL A 153 -21.60 -4.68 -10.89
C VAL A 153 -21.70 -3.65 -9.80
N LEU A 154 -20.94 -2.57 -9.89
CA LEU A 154 -20.93 -1.48 -8.91
C LEU A 154 -22.31 -0.79 -8.80
N SER A 155 -23.01 -0.57 -9.93
CA SER A 155 -24.34 0.07 -9.94
C SER A 155 -25.40 -0.71 -9.14
N ARG A 156 -25.22 -2.03 -9.01
CA ARG A 156 -26.08 -2.91 -8.20
C ARG A 156 -25.59 -3.07 -6.76
N ARG A 157 -24.49 -2.44 -6.39
CA ARG A 157 -23.81 -2.59 -5.09
C ARG A 157 -23.40 -1.23 -4.55
N PRO A 158 -24.38 -0.41 -4.08
CA PRO A 158 -24.10 0.92 -3.53
C PRO A 158 -23.26 0.88 -2.24
N ASP A 159 -23.19 -0.28 -1.61
CA ASP A 159 -22.33 -0.57 -0.43
C ASP A 159 -20.85 -0.73 -0.76
N LEU A 160 -20.49 -0.72 -2.06
CA LEU A 160 -19.11 -0.81 -2.52
C LEU A 160 -18.63 0.48 -3.18
N LEU A 161 -17.32 0.61 -3.26
CA LEU A 161 -16.62 1.58 -4.09
C LEU A 161 -15.61 0.84 -4.98
N LEU A 162 -15.27 1.46 -6.11
CA LEU A 162 -14.29 0.97 -7.06
C LEU A 162 -13.02 1.83 -6.95
N VAL A 163 -11.89 1.19 -6.74
CA VAL A 163 -10.57 1.81 -6.80
C VAL A 163 -9.84 1.25 -8.01
N ALA A 164 -9.44 2.14 -8.93
CA ALA A 164 -8.67 1.77 -10.10
C ALA A 164 -7.18 1.79 -9.77
N GLY A 165 -6.52 0.65 -9.95
CA GLY A 165 -5.07 0.50 -9.88
C GLY A 165 -4.45 0.26 -11.26
N HIS A 166 -3.20 -0.21 -11.31
CA HIS A 166 -2.52 -0.51 -12.56
C HIS A 166 -3.04 -1.80 -13.20
N LEU A 167 -3.98 -1.67 -14.14
CA LEU A 167 -4.68 -2.76 -14.83
C LEU A 167 -5.42 -3.71 -13.87
N VAL A 168 -6.02 -3.14 -12.84
CA VAL A 168 -6.86 -3.81 -11.85
C VAL A 168 -7.96 -2.86 -11.38
N PHE A 169 -9.12 -3.41 -11.08
CA PHE A 169 -10.21 -2.76 -10.36
C PHE A 169 -10.40 -3.46 -9.03
N ASP A 170 -10.22 -2.74 -7.93
CA ASP A 170 -10.49 -3.23 -6.59
C ASP A 170 -11.90 -2.79 -6.15
N PHE A 171 -12.74 -3.75 -5.78
CA PHE A 171 -14.05 -3.51 -5.18
C PHE A 171 -13.91 -3.57 -3.66
N LEU A 172 -14.07 -2.43 -3.00
CA LEU A 172 -13.94 -2.26 -1.57
C LEU A 172 -15.29 -1.94 -0.92
N PRO A 173 -15.50 -2.30 0.35
CA PRO A 173 -16.63 -1.78 1.13
C PRO A 173 -16.60 -0.26 1.21
N ARG A 174 -17.74 0.40 1.00
CA ARG A 174 -17.90 1.86 1.12
C ARG A 174 -18.08 2.24 2.61
N VAL A 175 -17.00 2.23 3.34
CA VAL A 175 -17.00 2.41 4.81
C VAL A 175 -16.25 3.68 5.25
N GLY A 176 -15.99 4.61 4.33
CA GLY A 176 -15.24 5.84 4.63
C GLY A 176 -13.76 5.60 4.99
N TRP A 177 -13.23 4.41 4.69
CA TRP A 177 -11.87 4.01 4.99
C TRP A 177 -11.06 3.77 3.71
N HIS A 178 -9.86 4.33 3.64
CA HIS A 178 -8.95 4.24 2.50
C HIS A 178 -7.48 4.31 2.96
N LYS A 179 -6.51 4.17 2.06
CA LYS A 179 -5.08 4.21 2.41
C LYS A 179 -4.70 5.45 3.24
N GLY A 180 -5.30 6.61 2.98
CA GLY A 180 -5.02 7.83 3.73
C GLY A 180 -5.47 7.75 5.20
N THR A 181 -6.69 7.26 5.47
CA THR A 181 -7.19 7.03 6.83
C THR A 181 -6.35 5.96 7.54
N ALA A 182 -6.00 4.89 6.84
CA ALA A 182 -5.15 3.82 7.36
C ALA A 182 -3.75 4.34 7.72
N ALA A 183 -3.11 5.13 6.84
CA ALA A 183 -1.79 5.71 7.09
C ALA A 183 -1.79 6.63 8.32
N ARG A 184 -2.79 7.52 8.44
CA ARG A 184 -2.94 8.37 9.64
C ARG A 184 -3.11 7.54 10.91
N TRP A 185 -3.95 6.51 10.86
CA TRP A 185 -4.15 5.59 11.98
C TRP A 185 -2.84 4.89 12.36
N MET A 186 -2.10 4.36 11.38
CA MET A 186 -0.81 3.72 11.61
C MET A 186 0.19 4.68 12.26
N VAL A 187 0.35 5.90 11.72
CA VAL A 187 1.22 6.93 12.32
C VAL A 187 0.84 7.18 13.77
N SER A 188 -0.47 7.38 14.05
CA SER A 188 -0.94 7.67 15.42
C SER A 188 -0.63 6.56 16.43
N ARG A 189 -0.54 5.31 15.96
CA ARG A 189 -0.20 4.15 16.80
C ARG A 189 1.32 3.98 16.94
N LEU A 190 2.04 4.13 15.83
CA LEU A 190 3.49 3.91 15.81
C LEU A 190 4.26 4.99 16.56
N VAL A 191 3.84 6.26 16.50
CA VAL A 191 4.49 7.36 17.22
C VAL A 191 4.53 7.12 18.72
N ARG A 192 3.50 6.50 19.29
CA ARG A 192 3.40 6.18 20.73
C ARG A 192 4.37 5.10 21.20
N THR A 193 4.97 4.38 20.26
CA THR A 193 5.92 3.29 20.55
C THR A 193 7.38 3.69 20.32
N LEU A 194 7.62 4.92 19.83
CA LEU A 194 8.96 5.46 19.65
C LEU A 194 9.48 6.06 20.96
N PRO A 195 10.75 5.84 21.32
CA PRO A 195 11.35 6.47 22.49
C PRO A 195 11.79 7.93 22.24
N ALA A 196 11.50 8.48 21.08
CA ALA A 196 11.88 9.83 20.67
C ALA A 196 10.73 10.84 20.88
N ARG A 197 11.06 12.06 21.29
CA ARG A 197 10.09 13.17 21.46
C ARG A 197 9.54 13.66 20.13
N ARG A 198 10.28 13.50 19.04
CA ARG A 198 9.93 13.90 17.66
C ARG A 198 10.13 12.71 16.72
N ALA A 199 9.25 12.57 15.75
CA ALA A 199 9.35 11.55 14.72
C ALA A 199 9.25 12.16 13.33
N VAL A 200 10.16 11.76 12.46
CA VAL A 200 10.06 11.97 11.01
C VAL A 200 9.17 10.87 10.46
N VAL A 201 8.16 11.25 9.69
CA VAL A 201 7.28 10.30 9.01
C VAL A 201 7.59 10.32 7.52
N VAL A 202 7.81 9.16 6.93
CA VAL A 202 8.01 8.97 5.49
C VAL A 202 6.91 8.07 4.95
N TYR A 203 6.26 8.47 3.87
CA TYR A 203 5.32 7.63 3.12
C TYR A 203 5.72 7.60 1.64
N ALA A 204 5.86 6.40 1.05
CA ALA A 204 6.11 6.23 -0.38
C ALA A 204 5.09 5.31 -1.03
N GLY A 205 4.64 5.67 -2.25
CA GLY A 205 3.66 4.93 -3.05
C GLY A 205 3.65 5.36 -4.52
N ASP A 206 3.01 4.59 -5.41
CA ASP A 206 3.07 4.79 -6.88
C ASP A 206 1.70 4.95 -7.56
N ASP A 207 0.59 4.66 -6.87
CA ASP A 207 -0.71 4.59 -7.52
C ASP A 207 -1.75 5.59 -6.96
N ALA A 208 -2.96 5.58 -7.55
CA ALA A 208 -4.03 6.48 -7.18
C ALA A 208 -4.50 6.31 -5.72
N SER A 209 -4.36 5.12 -5.14
CA SER A 209 -4.72 4.89 -3.73
C SER A 209 -3.73 5.54 -2.77
N ASP A 210 -2.48 5.74 -3.20
CA ASP A 210 -1.45 6.43 -2.43
C ASP A 210 -1.63 7.95 -2.44
N GLU A 211 -2.26 8.52 -3.48
CA GLU A 211 -2.62 9.95 -3.51
C GLU A 211 -3.52 10.33 -2.32
N MET A 212 -4.41 9.42 -1.89
CA MET A 212 -5.19 9.62 -0.68
C MET A 212 -4.33 9.65 0.58
N ALA A 213 -3.24 8.88 0.63
CA ALA A 213 -2.30 8.90 1.74
C ALA A 213 -1.43 10.15 1.71
N PHE A 214 -0.95 10.58 0.54
CA PHE A 214 -0.21 11.83 0.38
C PHE A 214 -1.04 13.02 0.84
N ALA A 215 -2.29 13.12 0.41
CA ALA A 215 -3.19 14.18 0.83
C ALA A 215 -3.46 14.16 2.35
N ALA A 216 -3.70 12.99 2.92
CA ALA A 216 -4.01 12.82 4.35
C ALA A 216 -2.81 13.11 5.27
N LEU A 217 -1.58 12.96 4.77
CA LEU A 217 -0.33 13.17 5.51
C LEU A 217 0.36 14.50 5.15
N ARG A 218 -0.23 15.34 4.30
CA ARG A 218 0.33 16.63 3.89
C ARG A 218 0.74 17.48 5.11
N GLY A 219 1.96 18.00 5.09
CA GLY A 219 2.54 18.80 6.17
C GLY A 219 2.90 18.01 7.45
N ARG A 220 2.69 16.68 7.45
CA ARG A 220 2.97 15.80 8.60
C ARG A 220 3.94 14.68 8.27
N ALA A 221 4.21 14.44 6.98
CA ALA A 221 5.11 13.41 6.50
C ALA A 221 5.84 13.88 5.25
N LEU A 222 7.01 13.33 5.00
CA LEU A 222 7.69 13.38 3.71
C LEU A 222 6.97 12.38 2.78
N THR A 223 6.10 12.88 1.94
CA THR A 223 5.34 12.06 1.00
C THR A 223 6.08 11.96 -0.33
N ILE A 224 6.24 10.74 -0.84
CA ILE A 224 7.10 10.42 -1.98
C ILE A 224 6.32 9.62 -3.01
N HIS A 225 6.05 10.22 -4.16
CA HIS A 225 5.48 9.50 -5.29
C HIS A 225 6.57 8.78 -6.09
N VAL A 226 6.29 7.53 -6.47
CA VAL A 226 7.19 6.70 -7.29
C VAL A 226 6.71 6.68 -8.74
N GLY A 227 7.51 7.24 -9.64
CA GLY A 227 7.18 7.31 -11.07
C GLY A 227 6.83 8.70 -11.58
N ALA A 228 6.30 8.78 -12.80
CA ALA A 228 6.13 10.04 -13.55
C ALA A 228 4.71 10.63 -13.51
N LYS A 229 3.72 9.93 -12.95
CA LYS A 229 2.32 10.38 -12.95
C LYS A 229 2.13 11.68 -12.16
N PRO A 230 1.14 12.52 -12.47
CA PRO A 230 0.74 13.65 -11.64
C PRO A 230 0.51 13.20 -10.19
N THR A 231 0.93 14.02 -9.21
CA THR A 231 0.85 13.66 -7.80
C THR A 231 0.69 14.87 -6.90
N VAL A 232 0.03 14.69 -5.75
CA VAL A 232 0.00 15.66 -4.65
C VAL A 232 1.09 15.39 -3.59
N ALA A 233 1.96 14.39 -3.80
CA ALA A 233 3.10 14.14 -2.95
C ALA A 233 4.09 15.30 -2.97
N GLU A 234 4.78 15.53 -1.86
CA GLU A 234 5.79 16.59 -1.72
C GLU A 234 7.06 16.31 -2.54
N TYR A 235 7.41 15.04 -2.67
CA TYR A 235 8.60 14.57 -3.39
C TYR A 235 8.24 13.52 -4.43
N ARG A 236 9.18 13.34 -5.36
CA ARG A 236 9.08 12.33 -6.42
C ARG A 236 10.42 11.62 -6.57
N VAL A 237 10.34 10.32 -6.84
CA VAL A 237 11.48 9.50 -7.28
C VAL A 237 11.13 8.79 -8.59
N SER A 238 12.14 8.41 -9.37
CA SER A 238 11.93 7.88 -10.73
C SER A 238 11.34 6.48 -10.74
N GLY A 239 11.63 5.66 -9.72
CA GLY A 239 11.17 4.30 -9.68
C GLY A 239 11.58 3.52 -8.43
N VAL A 240 11.29 2.23 -8.45
CA VAL A 240 11.52 1.28 -7.34
C VAL A 240 12.96 1.29 -6.84
N ARG A 241 13.96 1.41 -7.75
CA ARG A 241 15.38 1.45 -7.36
C ARG A 241 15.72 2.61 -6.46
N ASP A 242 15.10 3.77 -6.69
CA ASP A 242 15.32 4.96 -5.87
C ASP A 242 14.71 4.78 -4.47
N VAL A 243 13.52 4.16 -4.38
CA VAL A 243 12.91 3.80 -3.10
C VAL A 243 13.80 2.82 -2.33
N GLN A 244 14.36 1.82 -3.00
CA GLN A 244 15.27 0.85 -2.40
C GLN A 244 16.56 1.52 -1.88
N ALA A 245 17.09 2.49 -2.62
CA ALA A 245 18.24 3.30 -2.18
C ALA A 245 17.87 4.16 -0.96
N LEU A 246 16.67 4.76 -0.93
CA LEU A 246 16.16 5.51 0.21
C LEU A 246 16.00 4.63 1.45
N VAL A 247 15.43 3.43 1.30
CA VAL A 247 15.29 2.44 2.39
C VAL A 247 16.66 2.09 2.97
N ARG A 248 17.66 1.84 2.11
CA ARG A 248 19.04 1.58 2.54
C ARG A 248 19.62 2.74 3.34
N ARG A 249 19.43 4.00 2.87
CA ARG A 249 19.92 5.20 3.57
C ARG A 249 19.26 5.35 4.95
N MET A 250 17.94 5.21 5.01
CA MET A 250 17.20 5.24 6.28
C MET A 250 17.65 4.14 7.24
N ALA A 251 17.88 2.92 6.75
CA ALA A 251 18.37 1.82 7.55
C ALA A 251 19.78 2.10 8.11
N SER A 252 20.66 2.73 7.32
CA SER A 252 21.99 3.12 7.79
C SER A 252 21.93 4.23 8.84
N ALA A 253 21.10 5.24 8.67
CA ALA A 253 20.91 6.32 9.62
C ALA A 253 20.29 5.87 10.96
N MET A 254 19.57 4.75 10.97
CA MET A 254 18.94 4.19 12.18
C MET A 254 19.76 3.08 12.84
N ALA A 255 20.95 2.74 12.32
CA ALA A 255 21.85 1.74 12.89
C ALA A 255 22.81 2.34 13.93
N SER A 256 22.91 3.67 13.96
CA SER A 256 23.64 4.46 14.96
C SER A 256 22.67 4.78 16.11
#